data_be3854dd1ab9c9b97119cfba7adc3201
#
_entry.id   be3854dd1ab9c9b97119cfba7adc3201
#
_cell.length_a   1.000
_cell.length_b   1.000
_cell.length_c   1.000
_cell.angle_alpha   90.00
_cell.angle_beta   90.00
_cell.angle_gamma   90.00
#
_symmetry.space_group_name_H-M   'P 1'
#
loop_
_entity.id
_entity.type
_entity.pdbx_description
1 polymer ?
#
loop_
_entity_poly.entity_id
_entity_poly.type
_entity_poly.pdbx_seq_one_letter_code
_entity_poly.pdbx_strand_id
1 'polypeptide(L)'
;LLSAVPVFAEDAAPIRSFADSLYAEEDYYRAITEYKRLLHLHPADPDADSARLAIGLSYFRGEKWDAAIDAFRNIEPGDDDPFWSRRAQLLLGESSYRKGDVPDALDAFGSYARSSADDFTPDARMRAAQCLILLGKKPPALVSEGSASGADRLGAFSRRMEEVPRIPRKSPALAGALSAILPGAGQLYVRRPRDAGISFLLNGSLIALAIIAFDNDEPVAGGLISAVEVSWYAGNVYGAVNGAHKFNRSERRRFIDRLDVECGIMRGA
;
A
#
# COMPACT_ATOMS: atom_id res chain seq x y z
N LEU A 1 -55.55 -18.71 16.72
CA LEU A 1 -55.23 -17.28 16.92
C LEU A 1 -53.86 -17.18 17.56
N LEU A 2 -52.82 -17.12 16.75
CA LEU A 2 -51.45 -16.74 17.17
C LEU A 2 -51.49 -15.23 17.36
N SER A 3 -51.52 -14.75 18.61
CA SER A 3 -51.27 -13.33 18.90
C SER A 3 -49.87 -12.97 18.50
N ALA A 4 -49.72 -12.11 17.49
CA ALA A 4 -48.45 -11.51 17.17
C ALA A 4 -48.00 -10.74 18.42
N VAL A 5 -46.88 -11.17 19.02
CA VAL A 5 -46.19 -10.39 20.06
C VAL A 5 -45.76 -9.09 19.36
N PRO A 6 -46.12 -7.91 19.89
CA PRO A 6 -45.62 -6.67 19.31
C PRO A 6 -44.09 -6.67 19.41
N VAL A 7 -43.44 -6.77 18.28
CA VAL A 7 -42.00 -6.47 18.18
C VAL A 7 -41.92 -4.98 18.47
N PHE A 8 -41.52 -4.61 19.69
CA PHE A 8 -41.16 -3.22 19.99
C PHE A 8 -40.02 -2.85 19.03
N ALA A 9 -40.31 -1.94 18.12
CA ALA A 9 -39.29 -1.39 17.27
C ALA A 9 -38.28 -0.69 18.20
N GLU A 10 -37.09 -1.28 18.33
CA GLU A 10 -36.02 -0.69 19.12
C GLU A 10 -35.58 0.60 18.43
N ASP A 11 -35.53 1.70 19.16
CA ASP A 11 -35.17 3.00 18.59
C ASP A 11 -33.75 3.01 17.99
N ALA A 12 -33.54 3.75 16.90
CA ALA A 12 -32.23 3.84 16.22
C ALA A 12 -31.15 4.49 17.12
N ALA A 13 -31.50 5.51 17.88
CA ALA A 13 -30.56 6.28 18.69
C ALA A 13 -29.81 5.47 19.77
N PRO A 14 -30.47 4.61 20.58
CA PRO A 14 -29.76 3.75 21.52
C PRO A 14 -28.81 2.77 20.86
N ILE A 15 -29.19 2.16 19.72
CA ILE A 15 -28.33 1.21 18.99
C ILE A 15 -27.08 1.94 18.49
N ARG A 16 -27.27 3.14 17.91
CA ARG A 16 -26.17 3.97 17.44
C ARG A 16 -25.22 4.33 18.58
N SER A 17 -25.75 4.88 19.67
CA SER A 17 -24.96 5.30 20.84
C SER A 17 -24.13 4.13 21.41
N PHE A 18 -24.71 2.92 21.43
CA PHE A 18 -23.99 1.73 21.86
C PHE A 18 -22.90 1.32 20.87
N ALA A 19 -23.17 1.36 19.56
CA ALA A 19 -22.18 1.09 18.53
C ALA A 19 -21.00 2.09 18.59
N ASP A 20 -21.30 3.39 18.79
CA ASP A 20 -20.29 4.44 18.95
C ASP A 20 -19.44 4.22 20.20
N SER A 21 -20.02 3.77 21.32
CA SER A 21 -19.25 3.44 22.53
C SER A 21 -18.30 2.27 22.30
N LEU A 22 -18.76 1.22 21.63
CA LEU A 22 -17.91 0.08 21.27
C LEU A 22 -16.75 0.50 20.34
N TYR A 23 -17.03 1.36 19.37
CA TYR A 23 -15.99 1.93 18.51
C TYR A 23 -14.97 2.73 19.30
N ALA A 24 -15.40 3.56 20.25
CA ALA A 24 -14.52 4.34 21.12
C ALA A 24 -13.67 3.46 22.07
N GLU A 25 -14.21 2.31 22.46
CA GLU A 25 -13.50 1.27 23.24
C GLU A 25 -12.60 0.39 22.40
N GLU A 26 -12.46 0.68 21.09
CA GLU A 26 -11.69 -0.10 20.11
C GLU A 26 -12.23 -1.54 19.88
N ASP A 27 -13.44 -1.86 20.35
CA ASP A 27 -14.12 -3.12 20.06
C ASP A 27 -14.81 -3.05 18.69
N TYR A 28 -13.95 -2.98 17.65
CA TYR A 28 -14.41 -2.78 16.28
C TYR A 28 -15.32 -3.89 15.77
N TYR A 29 -15.10 -5.13 16.21
CA TYR A 29 -15.92 -6.25 15.75
C TYR A 29 -17.37 -6.13 16.24
N ARG A 30 -17.57 -5.80 17.51
CA ARG A 30 -18.90 -5.59 18.08
C ARG A 30 -19.52 -4.31 17.55
N ALA A 31 -18.76 -3.22 17.42
CA ALA A 31 -19.22 -1.98 16.79
C ALA A 31 -19.80 -2.23 15.39
N ILE A 32 -19.11 -2.99 14.53
CA ILE A 32 -19.60 -3.37 13.19
C ILE A 32 -20.92 -4.12 13.29
N THR A 33 -21.06 -5.02 14.26
CA THR A 33 -22.28 -5.82 14.44
C THR A 33 -23.46 -4.91 14.78
N GLU A 34 -23.29 -3.95 15.70
CA GLU A 34 -24.35 -3.03 16.10
C GLU A 34 -24.67 -1.99 15.01
N TYR A 35 -23.70 -1.48 14.27
CA TYR A 35 -23.98 -0.64 13.11
C TYR A 35 -24.75 -1.39 12.02
N LYS A 36 -24.42 -2.66 11.75
CA LYS A 36 -25.17 -3.49 10.81
C LYS A 36 -26.59 -3.77 11.30
N ARG A 37 -26.77 -3.98 12.61
CA ARG A 37 -28.08 -4.11 13.24
C ARG A 37 -28.90 -2.84 13.07
N LEU A 38 -28.31 -1.66 13.32
CA LEU A 38 -28.92 -0.36 13.08
C LEU A 38 -29.43 -0.25 11.64
N LEU A 39 -28.58 -0.49 10.66
CA LEU A 39 -28.93 -0.40 9.24
C LEU A 39 -30.00 -1.42 8.80
N HIS A 40 -30.04 -2.59 9.46
CA HIS A 40 -31.05 -3.62 9.17
C HIS A 40 -32.43 -3.23 9.73
N LEU A 41 -32.45 -2.71 10.94
CA LEU A 41 -33.72 -2.33 11.62
C LEU A 41 -34.25 -0.97 11.14
N HIS A 42 -33.34 -0.07 10.75
CA HIS A 42 -33.67 1.31 10.35
C HIS A 42 -33.00 1.65 8.99
N PRO A 43 -33.38 1.00 7.89
CA PRO A 43 -32.75 1.22 6.58
C PRO A 43 -32.94 2.64 6.03
N ALA A 44 -34.00 3.34 6.45
CA ALA A 44 -34.32 4.70 6.08
C ALA A 44 -33.90 5.75 7.14
N ASP A 45 -33.00 5.38 8.07
CA ASP A 45 -32.47 6.33 9.05
C ASP A 45 -31.71 7.45 8.32
N PRO A 46 -31.98 8.73 8.63
CA PRO A 46 -31.28 9.87 7.99
C PRO A 46 -29.76 9.78 8.08
N ASP A 47 -29.26 9.15 9.13
CA ASP A 47 -27.82 8.96 9.35
C ASP A 47 -27.31 7.59 8.90
N ALA A 48 -28.02 6.85 8.07
CA ALA A 48 -27.61 5.53 7.61
C ALA A 48 -26.22 5.54 6.96
N ASP A 49 -25.88 6.60 6.21
CA ASP A 49 -24.58 6.71 5.55
C ASP A 49 -23.45 6.94 6.55
N SER A 50 -23.70 7.65 7.64
CA SER A 50 -22.71 7.76 8.72
C SER A 50 -22.44 6.40 9.38
N ALA A 51 -23.47 5.57 9.57
CA ALA A 51 -23.30 4.21 10.09
C ALA A 51 -22.55 3.29 9.11
N ARG A 52 -22.81 3.41 7.79
CA ARG A 52 -22.03 2.71 6.76
C ARG A 52 -20.57 3.12 6.78
N LEU A 53 -20.30 4.43 6.92
CA LEU A 53 -18.93 4.94 7.05
C LEU A 53 -18.26 4.41 8.32
N ALA A 54 -18.98 4.38 9.46
CA ALA A 54 -18.47 3.86 10.73
C ALA A 54 -18.11 2.36 10.65
N ILE A 55 -18.86 1.55 9.90
CA ILE A 55 -18.49 0.16 9.60
C ILE A 55 -17.14 0.10 8.86
N GLY A 56 -16.99 0.91 7.80
CA GLY A 56 -15.74 1.00 7.04
C GLY A 56 -14.57 1.44 7.92
N LEU A 57 -14.77 2.47 8.76
CA LEU A 57 -13.77 2.93 9.72
C LEU A 57 -13.41 1.87 10.77
N SER A 58 -14.37 1.10 11.24
CA SER A 58 -14.13 0.00 12.18
C SER A 58 -13.24 -1.08 11.55
N TYR A 59 -13.50 -1.45 10.29
CA TYR A 59 -12.59 -2.33 9.54
C TYR A 59 -11.22 -1.72 9.34
N PHE A 60 -11.15 -0.43 9.00
CA PHE A 60 -9.91 0.30 8.80
C PHE A 60 -9.06 0.34 10.08
N ARG A 61 -9.65 0.70 11.23
CA ARG A 61 -8.98 0.70 12.53
C ARG A 61 -8.54 -0.68 12.97
N GLY A 62 -9.33 -1.72 12.63
CA GLY A 62 -8.98 -3.13 12.84
C GLY A 62 -7.99 -3.69 11.83
N GLU A 63 -7.37 -2.86 10.96
CA GLU A 63 -6.41 -3.23 9.91
C GLU A 63 -6.94 -4.29 8.92
N LYS A 64 -8.26 -4.38 8.76
CA LYS A 64 -8.93 -5.26 7.81
C LYS A 64 -9.14 -4.55 6.47
N TRP A 65 -8.03 -4.31 5.78
CA TRP A 65 -7.99 -3.42 4.61
C TRP A 65 -8.96 -3.81 3.50
N ASP A 66 -9.08 -5.11 3.17
CA ASP A 66 -10.01 -5.58 2.14
C ASP A 66 -11.47 -5.28 2.50
N ALA A 67 -11.86 -5.58 3.74
CA ALA A 67 -13.21 -5.33 4.23
C ALA A 67 -13.51 -3.82 4.34
N ALA A 68 -12.51 -3.00 4.69
CA ALA A 68 -12.64 -1.55 4.69
C ALA A 68 -12.85 -1.00 3.27
N ILE A 69 -12.05 -1.46 2.31
CA ILE A 69 -12.17 -1.10 0.88
C ILE A 69 -13.57 -1.42 0.37
N ASP A 70 -14.07 -2.63 0.64
CA ASP A 70 -15.41 -3.05 0.21
C ASP A 70 -16.50 -2.23 0.89
N ALA A 71 -16.37 -1.95 2.19
CA ALA A 71 -17.33 -1.13 2.92
C ALA A 71 -17.40 0.31 2.37
N PHE A 72 -16.26 0.95 2.12
CA PHE A 72 -16.23 2.31 1.57
C PHE A 72 -16.69 2.40 0.12
N ARG A 73 -16.41 1.38 -0.70
CA ARG A 73 -16.83 1.31 -2.11
C ARG A 73 -18.36 1.27 -2.25
N ASN A 74 -19.04 0.68 -1.28
CA ASN A 74 -20.49 0.53 -1.28
C ASN A 74 -21.25 1.74 -0.72
N ILE A 75 -20.58 2.85 -0.42
CA ILE A 75 -21.23 4.10 -0.02
C ILE A 75 -21.44 4.94 -1.28
N GLU A 76 -22.68 4.96 -1.76
CA GLU A 76 -23.06 5.73 -2.94
C GLU A 76 -23.20 7.22 -2.63
N PRO A 77 -23.03 8.10 -3.63
CA PRO A 77 -23.35 9.51 -3.47
C PRO A 77 -24.85 9.69 -3.18
N GLY A 78 -25.17 10.35 -2.07
CA GLY A 78 -26.55 10.80 -1.83
C GLY A 78 -26.93 11.92 -2.82
N ASP A 79 -28.21 12.00 -3.17
CA ASP A 79 -28.72 12.98 -4.14
C ASP A 79 -28.50 14.43 -3.66
N ASP A 80 -28.63 14.70 -2.35
CA ASP A 80 -28.58 16.04 -1.77
C ASP A 80 -27.25 16.35 -1.05
N ASP A 81 -26.53 15.35 -0.54
CA ASP A 81 -25.27 15.54 0.17
C ASP A 81 -24.20 14.49 -0.18
N PRO A 82 -23.20 14.83 -0.98
CA PRO A 82 -22.10 13.95 -1.30
C PRO A 82 -21.05 13.83 -0.19
N PHE A 83 -21.26 14.40 1.01
CA PHE A 83 -20.26 14.43 2.10
C PHE A 83 -19.76 13.03 2.46
N TRP A 84 -20.68 12.11 2.72
CA TRP A 84 -20.32 10.74 3.17
C TRP A 84 -19.61 9.93 2.09
N SER A 85 -20.07 10.05 0.84
CA SER A 85 -19.42 9.36 -0.30
C SER A 85 -18.03 9.91 -0.59
N ARG A 86 -17.84 11.25 -0.51
CA ARG A 86 -16.52 11.86 -0.62
C ARG A 86 -15.59 11.40 0.50
N ARG A 87 -16.09 11.39 1.75
CA ARG A 87 -15.30 10.88 2.89
C ARG A 87 -14.93 9.42 2.71
N ALA A 88 -15.87 8.58 2.25
CA ALA A 88 -15.64 7.19 1.93
C ALA A 88 -14.58 7.01 0.83
N GLN A 89 -14.63 7.82 -0.23
CA GLN A 89 -13.64 7.78 -1.32
C GLN A 89 -12.22 8.09 -0.84
N LEU A 90 -12.06 9.08 0.05
CA LEU A 90 -10.78 9.40 0.65
C LEU A 90 -10.24 8.24 1.50
N LEU A 91 -11.11 7.62 2.32
CA LEU A 91 -10.77 6.47 3.16
C LEU A 91 -10.54 5.18 2.36
N LEU A 92 -11.24 5.01 1.23
CA LEU A 92 -10.96 3.97 0.24
C LEU A 92 -9.51 4.08 -0.27
N GLY A 93 -9.11 5.30 -0.66
CA GLY A 93 -7.73 5.57 -1.08
C GLY A 93 -6.71 5.26 0.02
N GLU A 94 -6.97 5.66 1.26
CA GLU A 94 -6.06 5.37 2.38
C GLU A 94 -6.02 3.88 2.71
N SER A 95 -7.16 3.17 2.65
CA SER A 95 -7.21 1.72 2.86
C SER A 95 -6.40 0.96 1.81
N SER A 96 -6.56 1.33 0.53
CA SER A 96 -5.79 0.76 -0.58
C SER A 96 -4.29 1.07 -0.43
N TYR A 97 -3.94 2.27 0.01
CA TYR A 97 -2.56 2.67 0.29
C TYR A 97 -1.94 1.84 1.42
N ARG A 98 -2.66 1.64 2.54
CA ARG A 98 -2.24 0.83 3.69
C ARG A 98 -2.11 -0.65 3.32
N LYS A 99 -3.01 -1.18 2.53
CA LYS A 99 -2.92 -2.53 1.96
C LYS A 99 -1.68 -2.70 1.06
N GLY A 100 -1.19 -1.62 0.45
CA GLY A 100 -0.08 -1.63 -0.51
C GLY A 100 -0.55 -1.71 -1.96
N ASP A 101 -1.84 -1.57 -2.20
CA ASP A 101 -2.44 -1.49 -3.54
C ASP A 101 -2.34 -0.06 -4.07
N VAL A 102 -1.12 0.28 -4.50
CA VAL A 102 -0.77 1.65 -4.87
C VAL A 102 -1.51 2.16 -6.11
N PRO A 103 -1.81 1.33 -7.14
CA PRO A 103 -2.62 1.76 -8.28
C PRO A 103 -4.03 2.19 -7.87
N ASP A 104 -4.75 1.37 -7.10
CA ASP A 104 -6.11 1.66 -6.65
C ASP A 104 -6.14 2.89 -5.73
N ALA A 105 -5.15 3.02 -4.85
CA ALA A 105 -4.98 4.21 -4.02
C ALA A 105 -4.80 5.48 -4.86
N LEU A 106 -3.98 5.42 -5.92
CA LEU A 106 -3.77 6.54 -6.83
C LEU A 106 -5.07 6.96 -7.52
N ASP A 107 -5.86 5.99 -7.98
CA ASP A 107 -7.14 6.26 -8.66
C ASP A 107 -8.15 6.89 -7.71
N ALA A 108 -8.27 6.38 -6.48
CA ALA A 108 -9.16 6.93 -5.45
C ALA A 108 -8.78 8.36 -5.06
N PHE A 109 -7.51 8.61 -4.70
CA PHE A 109 -7.04 9.95 -4.34
C PHE A 109 -7.10 10.93 -5.52
N GLY A 110 -6.77 10.46 -6.73
CA GLY A 110 -6.85 11.26 -7.95
C GLY A 110 -8.29 11.66 -8.30
N SER A 111 -9.24 10.76 -8.13
CA SER A 111 -10.66 11.05 -8.33
C SER A 111 -11.16 12.02 -7.29
N TYR A 112 -10.85 11.82 -6.01
CA TYR A 112 -11.19 12.75 -4.94
C TYR A 112 -10.66 14.17 -5.24
N ALA A 113 -9.38 14.28 -5.58
CA ALA A 113 -8.73 15.57 -5.83
C ALA A 113 -9.29 16.33 -7.06
N ARG A 114 -9.96 15.62 -7.98
CA ARG A 114 -10.64 16.23 -9.14
C ARG A 114 -12.07 16.66 -8.85
N SER A 115 -12.77 15.93 -7.98
CA SER A 115 -14.20 16.15 -7.69
C SER A 115 -14.46 17.02 -6.47
N SER A 116 -13.45 17.27 -5.64
CA SER A 116 -13.58 17.98 -4.37
C SER A 116 -12.66 19.20 -4.32
N ALA A 117 -13.13 20.24 -3.62
CA ALA A 117 -12.37 21.46 -3.32
C ALA A 117 -12.57 21.83 -1.84
N ASP A 118 -12.26 20.90 -0.94
CA ASP A 118 -12.39 21.02 0.50
C ASP A 118 -11.04 20.94 1.21
N ASP A 119 -11.05 20.97 2.54
CA ASP A 119 -9.84 20.97 3.37
C ASP A 119 -9.01 19.66 3.26
N PHE A 120 -9.59 18.57 2.75
CA PHE A 120 -8.89 17.29 2.52
C PHE A 120 -8.30 17.16 1.12
N THR A 121 -8.69 18.05 0.20
CA THR A 121 -8.17 18.03 -1.18
C THR A 121 -6.64 18.14 -1.26
N PRO A 122 -5.96 19.00 -0.47
CA PRO A 122 -4.51 19.04 -0.42
C PRO A 122 -3.89 17.70 0.00
N ASP A 123 -4.45 17.04 1.01
CA ASP A 123 -3.98 15.72 1.46
C ASP A 123 -4.14 14.64 0.39
N ALA A 124 -5.28 14.61 -0.29
CA ALA A 124 -5.52 13.70 -1.40
C ALA A 124 -4.52 13.93 -2.56
N ARG A 125 -4.22 15.18 -2.90
CA ARG A 125 -3.21 15.53 -3.92
C ARG A 125 -1.80 15.06 -3.50
N MET A 126 -1.43 15.26 -2.23
CA MET A 126 -0.14 14.80 -1.71
C MET A 126 -0.06 13.27 -1.72
N ARG A 127 -1.13 12.56 -1.31
CA ARG A 127 -1.19 11.09 -1.37
C ARG A 127 -1.11 10.55 -2.80
N ALA A 128 -1.83 11.16 -3.75
CA ALA A 128 -1.72 10.79 -5.16
C ALA A 128 -0.29 10.96 -5.69
N ALA A 129 0.39 12.06 -5.34
CA ALA A 129 1.80 12.28 -5.70
C ALA A 129 2.72 11.22 -5.08
N GLN A 130 2.50 10.82 -3.83
CA GLN A 130 3.24 9.74 -3.17
C GLN A 130 3.04 8.39 -3.87
N CYS A 131 1.80 8.08 -4.27
CA CYS A 131 1.50 6.88 -5.06
C CYS A 131 2.28 6.88 -6.38
N LEU A 132 2.35 8.02 -7.08
CA LEU A 132 3.15 8.14 -8.31
C LEU A 132 4.65 7.88 -8.04
N ILE A 133 5.21 8.42 -6.94
CA ILE A 133 6.60 8.16 -6.54
C ILE A 133 6.82 6.67 -6.29
N LEU A 134 5.91 6.00 -5.55
CA LEU A 134 6.00 4.55 -5.29
C LEU A 134 5.99 3.75 -6.58
N LEU A 135 5.19 4.14 -7.56
CA LEU A 135 5.12 3.54 -8.90
C LEU A 135 6.35 3.88 -9.77
N GLY A 136 7.24 4.77 -9.27
CA GLY A 136 8.42 5.22 -10.03
C GLY A 136 8.11 6.22 -11.13
N LYS A 137 6.91 6.81 -11.09
CA LYS A 137 6.46 7.87 -12.00
C LYS A 137 6.80 9.24 -11.43
N LYS A 138 6.93 10.24 -12.30
CA LYS A 138 7.11 11.65 -11.87
C LYS A 138 5.76 12.24 -11.50
N PRO A 139 5.57 12.77 -10.28
CA PRO A 139 4.35 13.47 -9.93
C PRO A 139 4.25 14.81 -10.69
N PRO A 140 3.02 15.29 -10.98
CA PRO A 140 2.81 16.63 -11.54
C PRO A 140 3.22 17.69 -10.53
N ALA A 141 3.39 18.93 -11.01
CA ALA A 141 3.51 20.09 -10.13
C ALA A 141 2.19 20.28 -9.37
N LEU A 142 2.26 20.41 -8.05
CA LEU A 142 1.09 20.63 -7.22
C LEU A 142 0.85 22.13 -7.10
N VAL A 143 -0.30 22.58 -7.60
CA VAL A 143 -0.72 23.99 -7.49
C VAL A 143 -1.49 24.15 -6.19
N SER A 144 -1.17 25.23 -5.46
CA SER A 144 -1.84 25.57 -4.21
C SER A 144 -3.20 26.24 -4.54
N GLU A 145 -4.28 25.47 -4.41
CA GLU A 145 -5.65 25.97 -4.38
C GLU A 145 -6.27 25.47 -3.06
N GLY A 146 -6.83 26.35 -2.25
CA GLY A 146 -7.47 25.98 -0.99
C GLY A 146 -7.15 26.90 0.20
N SER A 147 -7.45 26.43 1.41
CA SER A 147 -7.22 27.18 2.66
C SER A 147 -5.74 27.50 2.89
N ALA A 148 -5.45 28.60 3.61
CA ALA A 148 -4.08 29.06 3.88
C ALA A 148 -3.22 27.95 4.53
N SER A 149 -3.77 27.19 5.47
CA SER A 149 -3.08 26.08 6.13
C SER A 149 -2.77 24.91 5.17
N GLY A 150 -3.70 24.57 4.29
CA GLY A 150 -3.48 23.55 3.25
C GLY A 150 -2.46 24.00 2.22
N ALA A 151 -2.46 25.29 1.88
CA ALA A 151 -1.51 25.91 0.95
C ALA A 151 -0.07 25.83 1.46
N ASP A 152 0.16 26.11 2.75
CA ASP A 152 1.49 26.04 3.36
C ASP A 152 2.06 24.61 3.37
N ARG A 153 1.22 23.63 3.73
CA ARG A 153 1.59 22.20 3.73
C ARG A 153 1.89 21.72 2.31
N LEU A 154 1.05 22.07 1.34
CA LEU A 154 1.24 21.73 -0.06
C LEU A 154 2.50 22.39 -0.63
N GLY A 155 2.80 23.64 -0.23
CA GLY A 155 4.02 24.35 -0.61
C GLY A 155 5.27 23.69 -0.03
N ALA A 156 5.25 23.28 1.23
CA ALA A 156 6.34 22.50 1.85
C ALA A 156 6.55 21.17 1.14
N PHE A 157 5.49 20.44 0.85
CA PHE A 157 5.52 19.19 0.12
C PHE A 157 6.08 19.39 -1.31
N SER A 158 5.64 20.43 -2.03
CA SER A 158 6.11 20.73 -3.39
C SER A 158 7.61 21.00 -3.45
N ARG A 159 8.16 21.73 -2.48
CA ARG A 159 9.62 21.94 -2.37
C ARG A 159 10.37 20.62 -2.21
N ARG A 160 9.85 19.70 -1.43
CA ARG A 160 10.47 18.37 -1.24
C ARG A 160 10.35 17.49 -2.50
N MET A 161 9.34 17.72 -3.36
CA MET A 161 9.21 17.02 -4.64
C MET A 161 10.40 17.30 -5.58
N GLU A 162 11.10 18.42 -5.45
CA GLU A 162 12.32 18.71 -6.21
C GLU A 162 13.46 17.72 -5.90
N GLU A 163 13.39 17.02 -4.78
CA GLU A 163 14.37 15.99 -4.40
C GLU A 163 14.09 14.61 -5.01
N VAL A 164 12.90 14.37 -5.57
CA VAL A 164 12.51 13.07 -6.16
C VAL A 164 13.53 12.56 -7.20
N PRO A 165 14.10 13.37 -8.09
CA PRO A 165 15.13 12.91 -9.03
C PRO A 165 16.42 12.45 -8.35
N ARG A 166 16.67 12.88 -7.11
CA ARG A 166 17.86 12.54 -6.32
C ARG A 166 17.71 11.25 -5.51
N ILE A 167 16.53 10.63 -5.51
CA ILE A 167 16.32 9.34 -4.83
C ILE A 167 17.29 8.31 -5.42
N PRO A 168 18.13 7.65 -4.59
CA PRO A 168 19.09 6.68 -5.08
C PRO A 168 18.40 5.54 -5.86
N ARG A 169 18.98 5.18 -7.02
CA ARG A 169 18.45 4.14 -7.88
C ARG A 169 19.55 3.17 -8.29
N LYS A 170 19.18 1.89 -8.40
CA LYS A 170 20.04 0.83 -8.95
C LYS A 170 19.40 0.29 -10.22
N SER A 171 20.22 0.11 -11.26
CA SER A 171 19.76 -0.48 -12.53
C SER A 171 19.56 -1.99 -12.37
N PRO A 172 18.36 -2.53 -12.60
CA PRO A 172 18.12 -3.98 -12.59
C PRO A 172 18.94 -4.69 -13.67
N ALA A 173 19.04 -4.10 -14.87
CA ALA A 173 19.82 -4.66 -15.97
C ALA A 173 21.31 -4.74 -15.61
N LEU A 174 21.87 -3.70 -14.99
CA LEU A 174 23.27 -3.72 -14.54
C LEU A 174 23.50 -4.74 -13.43
N ALA A 175 22.56 -4.86 -12.47
CA ALA A 175 22.65 -5.87 -11.43
C ALA A 175 22.66 -7.30 -12.01
N GLY A 176 21.79 -7.58 -12.98
CA GLY A 176 21.75 -8.85 -13.69
C GLY A 176 23.03 -9.11 -14.48
N ALA A 177 23.49 -8.13 -15.27
CA ALA A 177 24.70 -8.24 -16.07
C ALA A 177 25.96 -8.49 -15.20
N LEU A 178 26.11 -7.77 -14.09
CA LEU A 178 27.21 -8.02 -13.14
C LEU A 178 27.17 -9.44 -12.55
N SER A 179 26.00 -9.94 -12.19
CA SER A 179 25.86 -11.32 -11.71
C SER A 179 26.04 -12.37 -12.79
N ALA A 180 25.76 -12.02 -14.06
CA ALA A 180 26.01 -12.90 -15.21
C ALA A 180 27.49 -12.97 -15.62
N ILE A 181 28.33 -12.03 -15.19
CA ILE A 181 29.78 -12.05 -15.40
C ILE A 181 30.47 -12.71 -14.21
N LEU A 182 30.10 -12.31 -13.00
CA LEU A 182 30.67 -12.80 -11.75
C LEU A 182 29.56 -13.08 -10.74
N PRO A 183 29.34 -14.34 -10.32
CA PRO A 183 28.34 -14.68 -9.31
C PRO A 183 28.50 -13.84 -8.05
N GLY A 184 27.41 -13.22 -7.60
CA GLY A 184 27.44 -12.36 -6.43
C GLY A 184 27.73 -10.87 -6.70
N ALA A 185 28.32 -10.50 -7.83
CA ALA A 185 28.65 -9.09 -8.11
C ALA A 185 27.43 -8.18 -8.19
N GLY A 186 26.33 -8.65 -8.75
CA GLY A 186 25.05 -7.92 -8.76
C GLY A 186 24.44 -7.76 -7.38
N GLN A 187 24.55 -8.74 -6.50
CA GLN A 187 24.12 -8.67 -5.11
C GLN A 187 24.94 -7.63 -4.34
N LEU A 188 26.25 -7.60 -4.56
CA LEU A 188 27.11 -6.57 -3.97
C LEU A 188 26.73 -5.17 -4.48
N TYR A 189 26.48 -5.02 -5.78
CA TYR A 189 26.02 -3.76 -6.38
C TYR A 189 24.73 -3.24 -5.71
N VAL A 190 23.78 -4.11 -5.37
CA VAL A 190 22.53 -3.72 -4.70
C VAL A 190 22.63 -3.70 -3.17
N ARG A 191 23.85 -3.64 -2.62
CA ARG A 191 24.14 -3.56 -1.17
C ARG A 191 23.69 -4.77 -0.36
N ARG A 192 23.85 -5.97 -0.94
CA ARG A 192 23.55 -7.25 -0.27
C ARG A 192 24.83 -8.12 -0.16
N PRO A 193 25.83 -7.72 0.66
CA PRO A 193 27.14 -8.37 0.69
C PRO A 193 27.08 -9.83 1.18
N ARG A 194 26.14 -10.16 2.10
CA ARG A 194 25.98 -11.56 2.57
C ARG A 194 25.53 -12.49 1.42
N ASP A 195 24.52 -12.05 0.67
CA ASP A 195 24.02 -12.81 -0.47
C ASP A 195 25.08 -12.90 -1.58
N ALA A 196 25.87 -11.85 -1.76
CA ALA A 196 27.00 -11.83 -2.70
C ALA A 196 28.03 -12.90 -2.37
N GLY A 197 28.44 -12.99 -1.10
CA GLY A 197 29.40 -13.99 -0.63
C GLY A 197 28.86 -15.43 -0.79
N ILE A 198 27.62 -15.67 -0.42
CA ILE A 198 26.96 -16.98 -0.58
C ILE A 198 26.89 -17.36 -2.06
N SER A 199 26.44 -16.44 -2.93
CA SER A 199 26.35 -16.67 -4.37
C SER A 199 27.71 -16.98 -4.98
N PHE A 200 28.75 -16.24 -4.62
CA PHE A 200 30.12 -16.45 -5.12
C PHE A 200 30.67 -17.82 -4.71
N LEU A 201 30.54 -18.17 -3.42
CA LEU A 201 31.06 -19.44 -2.91
C LEU A 201 30.32 -20.65 -3.50
N LEU A 202 28.98 -20.62 -3.53
CA LEU A 202 28.19 -21.74 -4.04
C LEU A 202 28.46 -21.98 -5.55
N ASN A 203 28.33 -20.94 -6.37
CA ASN A 203 28.54 -21.07 -7.81
C ASN A 203 30.02 -21.46 -8.09
N GLY A 204 30.97 -20.81 -7.40
CA GLY A 204 32.39 -21.17 -7.55
C GLY A 204 32.69 -22.63 -7.17
N SER A 205 32.08 -23.11 -6.10
CA SER A 205 32.23 -24.55 -5.68
C SER A 205 31.61 -25.49 -6.69
N LEU A 206 30.40 -25.23 -7.21
CA LEU A 206 29.75 -26.10 -8.20
C LEU A 206 30.52 -26.14 -9.53
N ILE A 207 31.02 -24.98 -9.99
CA ILE A 207 31.85 -24.90 -11.18
C ILE A 207 33.14 -25.73 -10.98
N ALA A 208 33.82 -25.56 -9.84
CA ALA A 208 35.03 -26.30 -9.54
C ALA A 208 34.77 -27.81 -9.47
N LEU A 209 33.67 -28.24 -8.82
CA LEU A 209 33.26 -29.64 -8.76
C LEU A 209 32.96 -30.23 -10.14
N ALA A 210 32.27 -29.47 -11.01
CA ALA A 210 32.01 -29.90 -12.38
C ALA A 210 33.31 -30.13 -13.19
N ILE A 211 34.27 -29.20 -13.07
CA ILE A 211 35.57 -29.29 -13.72
C ILE A 211 36.30 -30.54 -13.20
N ILE A 212 36.40 -30.76 -11.88
CA ILE A 212 37.05 -31.90 -11.28
C ILE A 212 36.41 -33.22 -11.74
N ALA A 213 35.08 -33.29 -11.86
CA ALA A 213 34.39 -34.48 -12.35
C ALA A 213 34.75 -34.81 -13.81
N PHE A 214 34.82 -33.79 -14.67
CA PHE A 214 35.26 -34.00 -16.07
C PHE A 214 36.73 -34.40 -16.16
N ASP A 215 37.61 -33.80 -15.36
CA ASP A 215 39.03 -34.09 -15.34
C ASP A 215 39.32 -35.53 -14.83
N ASN A 216 38.44 -36.11 -14.01
CA ASN A 216 38.51 -37.47 -13.49
C ASN A 216 37.79 -38.48 -14.38
N ASP A 217 37.47 -38.18 -15.63
CA ASP A 217 36.75 -39.04 -16.57
C ASP A 217 35.34 -39.48 -16.08
N GLU A 218 34.64 -38.58 -15.31
CA GLU A 218 33.30 -38.81 -14.82
C GLU A 218 32.26 -37.89 -15.53
N PRO A 219 32.03 -38.06 -16.84
CA PRO A 219 31.23 -37.08 -17.62
C PRO A 219 29.74 -37.02 -17.20
N VAL A 220 29.21 -38.14 -16.68
CA VAL A 220 27.82 -38.14 -16.18
C VAL A 220 27.68 -37.28 -14.93
N ALA A 221 28.60 -37.41 -13.98
CA ALA A 221 28.63 -36.59 -12.76
C ALA A 221 28.88 -35.14 -13.10
N GLY A 222 29.87 -34.82 -13.95
CA GLY A 222 30.15 -33.49 -14.44
C GLY A 222 28.95 -32.82 -15.13
N GLY A 223 28.24 -33.58 -15.97
CA GLY A 223 27.03 -33.13 -16.65
C GLY A 223 25.87 -32.81 -15.69
N LEU A 224 25.64 -33.66 -14.69
CA LEU A 224 24.62 -33.44 -13.66
C LEU A 224 24.91 -32.19 -12.82
N ILE A 225 26.18 -32.04 -12.35
CA ILE A 225 26.60 -30.85 -11.59
C ILE A 225 26.45 -29.61 -12.42
N SER A 226 26.85 -29.64 -13.70
CA SER A 226 26.70 -28.49 -14.62
C SER A 226 25.23 -28.10 -14.83
N ALA A 227 24.32 -29.09 -14.95
CA ALA A 227 22.88 -28.82 -15.09
C ALA A 227 22.30 -28.15 -13.83
N VAL A 228 22.72 -28.57 -12.64
CA VAL A 228 22.36 -27.93 -11.36
C VAL A 228 22.92 -26.52 -11.32
N GLU A 229 24.21 -26.34 -11.67
CA GLU A 229 24.86 -25.02 -11.65
C GLU A 229 24.19 -24.04 -12.60
N VAL A 230 23.87 -24.40 -13.83
CA VAL A 230 23.16 -23.50 -14.79
C VAL A 230 21.84 -23.01 -14.21
N SER A 231 21.07 -23.91 -13.58
CA SER A 231 19.79 -23.55 -12.95
C SER A 231 19.99 -22.59 -11.77
N TRP A 232 21.00 -22.87 -10.94
CA TRP A 232 21.35 -22.05 -9.78
C TRP A 232 21.89 -20.69 -10.20
N TYR A 233 22.73 -20.65 -11.23
CA TYR A 233 23.30 -19.45 -11.81
C TYR A 233 22.22 -18.50 -12.34
N ALA A 234 21.25 -19.05 -13.07
CA ALA A 234 20.09 -18.28 -13.55
C ALA A 234 19.31 -17.67 -12.37
N GLY A 235 19.09 -18.43 -11.30
CA GLY A 235 18.48 -17.96 -10.06
C GLY A 235 19.27 -16.83 -9.39
N ASN A 236 20.62 -16.92 -9.41
CA ASN A 236 21.49 -15.88 -8.89
C ASN A 236 21.37 -14.55 -9.67
N VAL A 237 21.36 -14.60 -11.01
CA VAL A 237 21.14 -13.43 -11.87
C VAL A 237 19.76 -12.81 -11.60
N TYR A 238 18.71 -13.63 -11.58
CA TYR A 238 17.37 -13.18 -11.24
C TYR A 238 17.28 -12.53 -9.85
N GLY A 239 17.97 -13.12 -8.87
CA GLY A 239 18.06 -12.60 -7.51
C GLY A 239 18.67 -11.21 -7.44
N ALA A 240 19.70 -10.93 -8.25
CA ALA A 240 20.33 -9.63 -8.35
C ALA A 240 19.40 -8.57 -8.98
N VAL A 241 18.71 -8.94 -10.08
CA VAL A 241 17.69 -8.08 -10.72
C VAL A 241 16.59 -7.71 -9.74
N ASN A 242 16.02 -8.70 -9.06
CA ASN A 242 14.99 -8.49 -8.05
C ASN A 242 15.49 -7.67 -6.86
N GLY A 243 16.75 -7.85 -6.47
CA GLY A 243 17.44 -7.05 -5.47
C GLY A 243 17.46 -5.57 -5.82
N ALA A 244 17.72 -5.22 -7.08
CA ALA A 244 17.67 -3.82 -7.55
C ALA A 244 16.25 -3.24 -7.49
N HIS A 245 15.22 -4.00 -7.87
CA HIS A 245 13.83 -3.57 -7.73
C HIS A 245 13.45 -3.33 -6.26
N LYS A 246 13.83 -4.24 -5.36
CA LYS A 246 13.60 -4.10 -3.91
C LYS A 246 14.32 -2.88 -3.34
N PHE A 247 15.59 -2.66 -3.72
CA PHE A 247 16.35 -1.48 -3.33
C PHE A 247 15.63 -0.20 -3.76
N ASN A 248 15.25 -0.08 -5.03
CA ASN A 248 14.57 1.09 -5.56
C ASN A 248 13.23 1.36 -4.86
N ARG A 249 12.47 0.31 -4.54
CA ARG A 249 11.21 0.43 -3.80
C ARG A 249 11.45 0.92 -2.38
N SER A 250 12.46 0.38 -1.70
CA SER A 250 12.77 0.77 -0.31
C SER A 250 13.25 2.22 -0.22
N GLU A 251 14.06 2.71 -1.16
CA GLU A 251 14.51 4.11 -1.15
C GLU A 251 13.34 5.08 -1.39
N ARG A 252 12.42 4.74 -2.31
CA ARG A 252 11.19 5.53 -2.52
C ARG A 252 10.31 5.54 -1.27
N ARG A 253 10.14 4.38 -0.61
CA ARG A 253 9.35 4.30 0.63
C ARG A 253 9.98 5.15 1.73
N ARG A 254 11.28 5.05 1.96
CA ARG A 254 12.00 5.89 2.95
C ARG A 254 11.85 7.39 2.68
N PHE A 255 11.84 7.78 1.40
CA PHE A 255 11.61 9.17 1.03
C PHE A 255 10.19 9.61 1.41
N ILE A 256 9.18 8.79 1.13
CA ILE A 256 7.77 9.06 1.48
C ILE A 256 7.57 9.10 2.99
N ASP A 257 8.17 8.16 3.73
CA ASP A 257 8.05 8.11 5.20
C ASP A 257 8.58 9.42 5.83
N ARG A 258 9.65 10.00 5.28
CA ARG A 258 10.12 11.34 5.70
C ARG A 258 9.14 12.44 5.36
N LEU A 259 8.54 12.41 4.16
CA LEU A 259 7.51 13.37 3.77
C LEU A 259 6.28 13.33 4.69
N ASP A 260 5.81 12.13 5.05
CA ASP A 260 4.67 11.96 5.96
C ASP A 260 4.94 12.59 7.32
N VAL A 261 6.17 12.45 7.84
CA VAL A 261 6.57 13.06 9.10
C VAL A 261 6.62 14.59 9.01
N GLU A 262 7.24 15.13 7.94
CA GLU A 262 7.48 16.55 7.78
C GLU A 262 6.22 17.33 7.40
N CYS A 263 5.38 16.76 6.52
CA CYS A 263 4.17 17.42 6.02
C CYS A 263 2.90 17.07 6.82
N GLY A 264 2.97 16.14 7.79
CA GLY A 264 1.84 15.77 8.63
C GLY A 264 0.66 15.19 7.87
N ILE A 265 0.90 14.42 6.79
CA ILE A 265 -0.15 13.93 5.90
C ILE A 265 -0.99 12.87 6.62
N MET A 266 -2.31 13.10 6.70
CA MET A 266 -3.32 12.17 7.23
C MET A 266 -2.97 11.51 8.58
N ARG A 267 -2.37 12.25 9.52
CA ARG A 267 -2.05 11.75 10.87
C ARG A 267 -3.29 11.50 11.75
N GLY A 268 -4.50 11.78 11.27
CA GLY A 268 -5.75 11.71 12.03
C GLY A 268 -6.93 11.07 11.29
N ALA A 269 -6.69 10.31 10.23
CA ALA A 269 -7.77 9.56 9.55
C ALA A 269 -8.13 8.29 10.31
#